data_dd9838a909a4d02541fce09741503fe9
#
_entry.id   dd9838a909a4d02541fce09741503fe9
#
_cell.length_a   1.000
_cell.length_b   1.000
_cell.length_c   1.000
_cell.angle_alpha   90.00
_cell.angle_beta   90.00
_cell.angle_gamma   90.00
#
_symmetry.space_group_name_H-M   'P 1'
#
loop_
_entity.id
_entity.type
_entity.pdbx_description
1 polymer ?
#
loop_
_entity_poly.entity_id
_entity_poly.type
_entity_poly.pdbx_seq_one_letter_code
_entity_poly.pdbx_strand_id
1 'polypeptide(L)'
;MSGRISSFATSGKILIFLLSIGCLDVSANHDLYGRIAIDSKHVSNAPKKEKFELENNESKIGIKGDLFEFNELGLKVIYQIEYGFDLVDGKARGNDGTFKQRNTFLGIKGYLGTIFAGTHDSALKKSQLKVDLFNDLAPDIKNILHGENRLDDFVGYTSPKFQGVLSVTVNKMKNPAKTGDDYASYSINYSGDSFQAALAIDNEMKGYDSTRMSLLIPFNRSKLGFIFQQSQELSSGIEKYGQIISFAKEVSDQGIIKLQYASSSMKIDS
;
A
#
# COMPACT_ATOMS: atom_id res chain seq x y z
N MET A 1 11.45 -36.34 55.57
CA MET A 1 11.12 -36.85 54.23
C MET A 1 10.73 -35.64 53.38
N SER A 2 11.68 -35.18 52.61
CA SER A 2 11.55 -33.96 51.74
C SER A 2 11.28 -34.39 50.30
N GLY A 3 10.10 -34.09 49.78
CA GLY A 3 9.75 -34.36 48.41
C GLY A 3 10.05 -33.13 47.54
N ARG A 4 11.08 -33.21 46.68
CA ARG A 4 11.37 -32.23 45.64
C ARG A 4 10.39 -32.40 44.47
N ILE A 5 9.64 -31.37 44.17
CA ILE A 5 8.89 -31.25 42.90
C ILE A 5 9.83 -30.66 41.86
N SER A 6 10.21 -31.46 40.87
CA SER A 6 10.99 -31.03 39.74
C SER A 6 10.04 -30.36 38.71
N SER A 7 10.21 -29.07 38.44
CA SER A 7 9.55 -28.37 37.35
C SER A 7 10.18 -28.81 36.04
N PHE A 8 9.39 -29.42 35.17
CA PHE A 8 9.75 -29.62 33.76
C PHE A 8 9.56 -28.30 33.00
N ALA A 9 10.66 -27.63 32.71
CA ALA A 9 10.66 -26.53 31.74
C ALA A 9 10.63 -27.14 30.33
N THR A 10 9.51 -26.98 29.64
CA THR A 10 9.39 -27.38 28.23
C THR A 10 10.09 -26.33 27.39
N SER A 11 11.33 -26.61 27.02
CA SER A 11 12.10 -25.81 26.06
C SER A 11 11.52 -26.01 24.67
N GLY A 12 10.73 -25.06 24.17
CA GLY A 12 10.28 -25.02 22.78
C GLY A 12 11.47 -24.81 21.85
N LYS A 13 11.94 -25.84 21.18
CA LYS A 13 12.94 -25.74 20.13
C LYS A 13 12.25 -25.16 18.88
N ILE A 14 12.51 -23.88 18.59
CA ILE A 14 12.19 -23.29 17.31
C ILE A 14 13.19 -23.86 16.31
N LEU A 15 12.74 -24.73 15.42
CA LEU A 15 13.52 -25.24 14.32
C LEU A 15 13.58 -24.16 13.23
N ILE A 16 14.65 -23.36 13.22
CA ILE A 16 14.91 -22.40 12.13
C ILE A 16 15.47 -23.22 10.96
N PHE A 17 14.66 -23.40 9.93
CA PHE A 17 15.12 -23.96 8.67
C PHE A 17 15.82 -22.82 7.90
N LEU A 18 17.14 -22.74 8.03
CA LEU A 18 17.99 -21.94 7.15
C LEU A 18 18.09 -22.65 5.80
N LEU A 19 17.23 -22.25 4.86
CA LEU A 19 17.43 -22.62 3.47
C LEU A 19 18.59 -21.76 2.93
N SER A 20 19.80 -22.31 2.93
CA SER A 20 20.91 -21.69 2.21
C SER A 20 20.66 -21.89 0.71
N ILE A 21 20.07 -20.92 0.07
CA ILE A 21 20.00 -20.87 -1.39
C ILE A 21 21.42 -20.53 -1.87
N GLY A 22 22.13 -21.52 -2.40
CA GLY A 22 23.38 -21.30 -3.08
C GLY A 22 23.19 -20.30 -4.23
N CYS A 23 24.23 -19.56 -4.59
CA CYS A 23 24.22 -18.71 -5.77
C CYS A 23 23.90 -19.58 -6.99
N LEU A 24 22.64 -19.53 -7.44
CA LEU A 24 22.21 -20.12 -8.69
C LEU A 24 22.27 -19.00 -9.73
N ASP A 25 22.93 -19.25 -10.86
CA ASP A 25 22.82 -18.39 -12.03
C ASP A 25 21.37 -18.44 -12.50
N VAL A 26 20.62 -17.39 -12.16
CA VAL A 26 19.20 -17.30 -12.45
C VAL A 26 19.01 -16.49 -13.70
N SER A 27 18.52 -17.14 -14.75
CA SER A 27 17.94 -16.46 -15.91
C SER A 27 16.59 -15.91 -15.48
N ALA A 28 16.59 -14.71 -14.92
CA ALA A 28 15.39 -14.09 -14.37
C ALA A 28 14.91 -12.99 -15.32
N ASN A 29 13.60 -12.92 -15.55
CA ASN A 29 12.96 -11.77 -16.18
C ASN A 29 12.89 -10.64 -15.18
N HIS A 30 13.68 -9.59 -15.43
CA HIS A 30 13.73 -8.40 -14.56
C HIS A 30 13.19 -7.19 -15.29
N ASP A 31 12.26 -6.50 -14.68
CA ASP A 31 11.79 -5.18 -15.11
C ASP A 31 12.44 -4.11 -14.25
N LEU A 32 13.38 -3.35 -14.81
CA LEU A 32 13.84 -2.11 -14.22
C LEU A 32 12.83 -1.02 -14.55
N TYR A 33 12.37 -0.29 -13.54
CA TYR A 33 11.43 0.81 -13.72
C TYR A 33 11.80 1.99 -12.83
N GLY A 34 11.28 3.16 -13.18
CA GLY A 34 11.49 4.37 -12.39
C GLY A 34 10.54 5.48 -12.78
N ARG A 35 10.49 6.48 -11.92
CA ARG A 35 9.77 7.72 -12.14
C ARG A 35 10.62 8.85 -11.58
N ILE A 36 10.78 9.91 -12.35
CA ILE A 36 11.29 11.20 -11.89
C ILE A 36 10.11 12.18 -11.96
N ALA A 37 9.79 12.80 -10.84
CA ALA A 37 8.71 13.78 -10.76
C ALA A 37 9.14 14.92 -9.85
N ILE A 38 9.15 16.13 -10.43
CA ILE A 38 9.47 17.37 -9.76
C ILE A 38 8.35 18.35 -10.06
N ASP A 39 7.75 18.93 -9.04
CA ASP A 39 6.71 19.94 -9.15
C ASP A 39 7.27 21.32 -8.79
N SER A 40 6.71 22.34 -9.41
CA SER A 40 6.92 23.72 -9.00
C SER A 40 5.67 24.23 -8.27
N LYS A 41 5.86 24.77 -7.09
CA LYS A 41 4.80 25.29 -6.26
C LYS A 41 4.99 26.79 -6.04
N HIS A 42 3.95 27.53 -6.36
CA HIS A 42 3.86 28.94 -5.99
C HIS A 42 2.97 29.07 -4.75
N VAL A 43 3.56 29.53 -3.65
CA VAL A 43 2.83 29.74 -2.40
C VAL A 43 2.68 31.24 -2.17
N SER A 44 1.43 31.73 -2.25
CA SER A 44 1.09 33.10 -1.88
C SER A 44 0.42 33.08 -0.50
N ASN A 45 1.18 33.42 0.54
CA ASN A 45 0.66 33.60 1.89
C ASN A 45 0.64 35.10 2.20
N ALA A 46 -0.52 35.74 2.12
CA ALA A 46 -0.67 37.11 2.63
C ALA A 46 -0.49 37.12 4.17
N PRO A 47 0.34 38.02 4.74
CA PRO A 47 1.07 39.17 4.15
C PRO A 47 2.58 38.91 3.97
N LYS A 48 3.07 37.68 3.83
CA LYS A 48 4.49 37.34 3.73
C LYS A 48 4.83 36.64 2.43
N LYS A 49 5.57 37.34 1.57
CA LYS A 49 6.39 36.89 0.44
C LYS A 49 5.85 35.69 -0.36
N GLU A 50 5.58 35.96 -1.62
CA GLU A 50 5.53 34.93 -2.67
C GLU A 50 6.80 34.09 -2.64
N LYS A 51 6.66 32.78 -2.56
CA LYS A 51 7.75 31.83 -2.56
C LYS A 51 7.54 30.82 -3.67
N PHE A 52 8.54 30.73 -4.51
CA PHE A 52 8.65 29.64 -5.49
C PHE A 52 9.42 28.50 -4.82
N GLU A 53 8.85 27.32 -4.81
CA GLU A 53 9.47 26.12 -4.28
C GLU A 53 9.43 25.00 -5.32
N LEU A 54 10.52 24.26 -5.43
CA LEU A 54 10.54 22.98 -6.11
C LEU A 54 10.30 21.90 -5.06
N GLU A 55 9.44 20.95 -5.39
CA GLU A 55 9.17 19.76 -4.56
C GLU A 55 9.43 18.50 -5.37
N ASN A 56 10.08 17.53 -4.75
CA ASN A 56 10.17 16.18 -5.29
C ASN A 56 8.85 15.46 -5.06
N ASN A 57 8.22 15.02 -6.14
CA ASN A 57 6.92 14.36 -6.08
C ASN A 57 7.08 12.84 -6.22
N GLU A 58 7.66 12.22 -5.18
CA GLU A 58 7.89 10.78 -5.08
C GLU A 58 8.64 10.17 -6.28
N SER A 59 9.79 10.75 -6.62
CA SER A 59 10.72 10.11 -7.53
C SER A 59 11.17 8.77 -6.96
N LYS A 60 11.26 7.76 -7.81
CA LYS A 60 11.56 6.39 -7.40
C LYS A 60 12.27 5.60 -8.48
N ILE A 61 12.99 4.58 -8.04
CA ILE A 61 13.57 3.54 -8.88
C ILE A 61 13.25 2.18 -8.27
N GLY A 62 13.06 1.18 -9.09
CA GLY A 62 12.78 -0.17 -8.63
C GLY A 62 13.12 -1.22 -9.65
N ILE A 63 13.29 -2.42 -9.16
CA ILE A 63 13.43 -3.63 -9.94
C ILE A 63 12.43 -4.67 -9.40
N LYS A 64 11.79 -5.40 -10.29
CA LYS A 64 10.85 -6.48 -9.96
C LYS A 64 10.99 -7.59 -10.98
N GLY A 65 10.56 -8.77 -10.63
CA GLY A 65 10.60 -9.89 -11.56
C GLY A 65 10.34 -11.24 -10.91
N ASP A 66 10.62 -12.28 -11.69
CA ASP A 66 10.56 -13.66 -11.28
C ASP A 66 12.00 -14.18 -11.09
N LEU A 67 12.34 -14.71 -9.90
CA LEU A 67 13.66 -15.28 -9.61
C LEU A 67 13.77 -16.72 -10.13
N PHE A 68 12.75 -17.53 -9.83
CA PHE A 68 12.70 -18.95 -10.18
C PHE A 68 11.29 -19.35 -10.59
N GLU A 69 11.22 -20.30 -11.51
CA GLU A 69 9.98 -20.98 -11.85
C GLU A 69 10.15 -22.50 -11.64
N PHE A 70 9.31 -23.06 -10.79
CA PHE A 70 9.20 -24.50 -10.57
C PHE A 70 8.12 -25.03 -11.51
N ASN A 71 8.48 -25.32 -12.74
CA ASN A 71 7.55 -25.68 -13.83
C ASN A 71 6.64 -26.86 -13.47
N GLU A 72 7.18 -27.88 -12.79
CA GLU A 72 6.40 -29.06 -12.33
C GLU A 72 5.29 -28.71 -11.33
N LEU A 73 5.47 -27.66 -10.56
CA LEU A 73 4.53 -27.21 -9.51
C LEU A 73 3.73 -25.99 -9.94
N GLY A 74 4.02 -25.37 -11.08
CA GLY A 74 3.43 -24.11 -11.52
C GLY A 74 3.65 -22.97 -10.53
N LEU A 75 4.78 -22.98 -9.79
CA LEU A 75 5.12 -21.98 -8.80
C LEU A 75 6.23 -21.07 -9.32
N LYS A 76 6.11 -19.78 -9.02
CA LYS A 76 7.12 -18.76 -9.32
C LYS A 76 7.52 -18.06 -8.03
N VAL A 77 8.82 -17.84 -7.85
CA VAL A 77 9.33 -16.94 -6.82
C VAL A 77 9.44 -15.56 -7.42
N ILE A 78 8.68 -14.62 -6.88
CA ILE A 78 8.60 -13.24 -7.34
C ILE A 78 9.27 -12.31 -6.34
N TYR A 79 9.77 -11.17 -6.82
CA TYR A 79 10.33 -10.14 -5.95
C TYR A 79 10.05 -8.74 -6.48
N GLN A 80 10.14 -7.77 -5.61
CA GLN A 80 10.20 -6.36 -5.93
C GLN A 80 11.10 -5.66 -4.92
N ILE A 81 11.93 -4.74 -5.42
CA ILE A 81 12.76 -3.83 -4.62
C ILE A 81 12.51 -2.43 -5.18
N GLU A 82 11.96 -1.52 -4.35
CA GLU A 82 11.64 -0.15 -4.76
C GLU A 82 12.18 0.83 -3.73
N TYR A 83 12.87 1.88 -4.19
CA TYR A 83 13.34 3.00 -3.37
C TYR A 83 12.85 4.33 -3.93
N GLY A 84 12.34 5.17 -3.04
CA GLY A 84 12.12 6.58 -3.30
C GLY A 84 13.39 7.38 -3.05
N PHE A 85 13.59 8.44 -3.81
CA PHE A 85 14.71 9.38 -3.65
C PHE A 85 14.23 10.80 -3.91
N ASP A 86 15.01 11.78 -3.40
CA ASP A 86 14.72 13.19 -3.58
C ASP A 86 15.83 13.85 -4.42
N LEU A 87 15.44 14.46 -5.54
CA LEU A 87 16.33 15.17 -6.44
C LEU A 87 16.44 16.66 -6.11
N VAL A 88 15.53 17.21 -5.31
CA VAL A 88 15.48 18.63 -5.00
C VAL A 88 16.34 18.91 -3.77
N ASP A 89 16.09 18.19 -2.67
CA ASP A 89 16.73 18.44 -1.38
C ASP A 89 17.81 17.40 -1.03
N GLY A 90 17.95 16.36 -1.86
CA GLY A 90 18.88 15.26 -1.61
C GLY A 90 18.50 14.35 -0.45
N LYS A 91 17.30 14.52 0.11
CA LYS A 91 16.76 13.73 1.21
C LYS A 91 15.44 13.07 0.80
N ALA A 92 15.31 11.79 0.99
CA ALA A 92 14.03 11.13 0.77
C ALA A 92 13.00 11.62 1.80
N ARG A 93 11.81 12.02 1.34
CA ARG A 93 10.75 12.63 2.15
C ARG A 93 10.48 11.84 3.44
N GLY A 94 10.65 12.49 4.59
CA GLY A 94 10.43 11.88 5.91
C GLY A 94 11.54 10.95 6.38
N ASN A 95 12.74 11.02 5.78
CA ASN A 95 13.91 10.28 6.21
C ASN A 95 15.17 11.16 6.08
N ASP A 96 16.14 10.97 6.97
CA ASP A 96 17.43 11.68 6.89
C ASP A 96 18.36 11.12 5.79
N GLY A 97 18.00 9.98 5.17
CA GLY A 97 18.75 9.34 4.10
C GLY A 97 18.30 9.76 2.70
N THR A 98 19.20 9.60 1.72
CA THR A 98 18.92 9.88 0.30
C THR A 98 17.88 8.94 -0.30
N PHE A 99 17.76 7.72 0.22
CA PHE A 99 16.84 6.70 -0.25
C PHE A 99 15.88 6.28 0.86
N LYS A 100 14.60 6.16 0.50
CA LYS A 100 13.55 5.62 1.37
C LYS A 100 13.02 4.33 0.77
N GLN A 101 13.05 3.24 1.54
CA GLN A 101 12.46 1.97 1.15
C GLN A 101 10.96 2.14 0.88
N ARG A 102 10.53 1.58 -0.23
CA ARG A 102 9.12 1.50 -0.65
C ARG A 102 8.68 0.03 -0.69
N ASN A 103 7.84 -0.37 -1.63
CA ASN A 103 7.43 -1.77 -1.74
C ASN A 103 8.62 -2.66 -2.07
N THR A 104 9.07 -3.43 -1.07
CA THR A 104 10.23 -4.33 -1.16
C THR A 104 9.83 -5.65 -0.51
N PHE A 105 9.65 -6.69 -1.31
CA PHE A 105 9.15 -7.98 -0.85
C PHE A 105 9.66 -9.13 -1.68
N LEU A 106 9.60 -10.32 -1.11
CA LEU A 106 9.75 -11.62 -1.76
C LEU A 106 8.41 -12.36 -1.65
N GLY A 107 8.04 -13.12 -2.70
CA GLY A 107 6.79 -13.87 -2.68
C GLY A 107 6.85 -15.15 -3.51
N ILE A 108 5.85 -15.99 -3.29
CA ILE A 108 5.60 -17.21 -4.06
C ILE A 108 4.23 -17.07 -4.71
N LYS A 109 4.18 -17.15 -6.04
CA LYS A 109 2.97 -17.07 -6.85
C LYS A 109 2.69 -18.42 -7.49
N GLY A 110 1.46 -18.89 -7.41
CA GLY A 110 1.00 -20.11 -8.04
C GLY A 110 -0.50 -20.09 -8.31
N TYR A 111 -1.05 -21.26 -8.65
CA TYR A 111 -2.48 -21.41 -8.96
C TYR A 111 -3.40 -21.11 -7.74
N LEU A 112 -2.91 -21.28 -6.53
CA LEU A 112 -3.63 -20.92 -5.29
C LEU A 112 -3.52 -19.44 -4.94
N GLY A 113 -2.80 -18.63 -5.70
CA GLY A 113 -2.60 -17.22 -5.44
C GLY A 113 -1.16 -16.87 -5.13
N THR A 114 -0.95 -15.77 -4.41
CA THR A 114 0.36 -15.22 -4.10
C THR A 114 0.50 -14.98 -2.62
N ILE A 115 1.52 -15.56 -2.00
CA ILE A 115 1.96 -15.23 -0.64
C ILE A 115 3.23 -14.40 -0.77
N PHE A 116 3.36 -13.34 0.02
CA PHE A 116 4.54 -12.46 -0.01
C PHE A 116 4.83 -11.89 1.37
N ALA A 117 6.11 -11.58 1.60
CA ALA A 117 6.59 -11.00 2.86
C ALA A 117 7.63 -9.92 2.60
N GLY A 118 7.66 -8.90 3.46
CA GLY A 118 8.56 -7.74 3.37
C GLY A 118 7.87 -6.43 3.68
N THR A 119 8.23 -5.35 2.98
CA THR A 119 7.58 -4.04 3.06
C THR A 119 6.57 -3.89 1.93
N HIS A 120 5.30 -3.60 2.26
CA HIS A 120 4.26 -3.50 1.25
C HIS A 120 3.13 -2.54 1.65
N ASP A 121 2.37 -2.06 0.65
CA ASP A 121 1.15 -1.28 0.86
C ASP A 121 0.03 -2.18 1.40
N SER A 122 -0.76 -1.68 2.37
CA SER A 122 -1.91 -2.40 2.94
C SER A 122 -2.99 -2.70 1.89
N ALA A 123 -3.86 -3.67 2.17
CA ALA A 123 -4.98 -4.00 1.31
C ALA A 123 -5.93 -2.81 1.17
N LEU A 124 -6.17 -2.06 2.26
CA LEU A 124 -6.97 -0.84 2.25
C LEU A 124 -6.33 0.24 1.37
N LYS A 125 -5.01 0.46 1.45
CA LYS A 125 -4.35 1.41 0.56
C LYS A 125 -4.48 1.01 -0.90
N LYS A 126 -4.33 -0.26 -1.23
CA LYS A 126 -4.48 -0.77 -2.61
C LYS A 126 -5.91 -0.68 -3.12
N SER A 127 -6.91 -0.67 -2.23
CA SER A 127 -8.32 -0.61 -2.58
C SER A 127 -8.76 0.74 -3.16
N GLN A 128 -7.91 1.78 -3.15
CA GLN A 128 -8.24 3.08 -3.74
C GLN A 128 -8.48 3.03 -5.27
N LEU A 129 -8.11 1.95 -5.97
CA LEU A 129 -8.36 1.71 -7.41
C LEU A 129 -7.88 2.83 -8.35
N LYS A 130 -6.95 3.69 -7.92
CA LYS A 130 -6.53 4.91 -8.64
C LYS A 130 -7.66 5.94 -8.82
N VAL A 131 -8.57 6.00 -7.88
CA VAL A 131 -9.59 7.05 -7.79
C VAL A 131 -8.95 8.38 -7.43
N ASP A 132 -7.93 8.38 -6.55
CA ASP A 132 -7.11 9.55 -6.30
C ASP A 132 -6.28 9.91 -7.54
N LEU A 133 -6.59 11.04 -8.16
CA LEU A 133 -5.94 11.54 -9.37
C LEU A 133 -4.79 12.50 -9.08
N PHE A 134 -4.66 12.96 -7.84
CA PHE A 134 -3.67 13.91 -7.36
C PHE A 134 -2.75 13.32 -6.30
N ASN A 135 -2.54 12.00 -6.39
CA ASN A 135 -1.61 11.27 -5.54
C ASN A 135 -0.25 11.97 -5.52
N ASP A 136 0.32 12.12 -4.31
CA ASP A 136 1.58 12.81 -4.03
C ASP A 136 1.55 14.35 -4.15
N LEU A 137 0.39 14.96 -4.44
CA LEU A 137 0.18 16.40 -4.45
C LEU A 137 -0.57 16.87 -3.18
N ALA A 138 -0.81 18.17 -3.06
CA ALA A 138 -1.53 18.71 -1.89
C ALA A 138 -2.93 18.09 -1.67
N PRO A 139 -3.73 17.79 -2.72
CA PRO A 139 -5.03 17.12 -2.57
C PRO A 139 -4.95 15.59 -2.47
N ASP A 140 -3.79 15.00 -2.24
CA ASP A 140 -3.59 13.56 -2.06
C ASP A 140 -4.52 13.00 -0.96
N ILE A 141 -5.08 11.83 -1.21
CA ILE A 141 -5.93 11.08 -0.29
C ILE A 141 -5.32 10.94 1.11
N LYS A 142 -3.99 10.77 1.23
CA LYS A 142 -3.29 10.64 2.52
C LYS A 142 -3.43 11.86 3.43
N ASN A 143 -3.70 13.04 2.87
CA ASN A 143 -3.90 14.29 3.61
C ASN A 143 -5.36 14.46 4.08
N ILE A 144 -6.27 13.60 3.60
CA ILE A 144 -7.71 13.71 3.80
C ILE A 144 -8.25 12.51 4.59
N LEU A 145 -7.79 11.29 4.23
CA LEU A 145 -8.25 10.03 4.80
C LEU A 145 -7.10 9.26 5.43
N HIS A 146 -7.41 8.47 6.47
CA HIS A 146 -6.47 7.52 7.05
C HIS A 146 -6.33 6.26 6.17
N GLY A 147 -5.28 5.44 6.41
CA GLY A 147 -5.16 4.13 5.80
C GLY A 147 -4.24 4.05 4.57
N GLU A 148 -3.55 5.14 4.20
CA GLU A 148 -2.52 5.10 3.16
C GLU A 148 -1.19 4.51 3.70
N ASN A 149 -1.30 3.30 4.30
CA ASN A 149 -0.21 2.66 5.02
C ASN A 149 0.67 1.80 4.12
N ARG A 150 2.00 1.98 4.26
CA ARG A 150 3.03 1.04 3.84
C ARG A 150 3.78 0.63 5.09
N LEU A 151 3.95 -0.65 5.30
CA LEU A 151 4.41 -1.21 6.56
C LEU A 151 5.44 -2.29 6.31
N ASP A 152 6.40 -2.37 7.24
CA ASP A 152 7.44 -3.37 7.30
C ASP A 152 6.94 -4.61 8.04
N ASP A 153 7.71 -5.69 8.04
CA ASP A 153 7.39 -6.96 8.72
C ASP A 153 6.01 -7.52 8.34
N PHE A 154 5.69 -7.41 7.09
CA PHE A 154 4.39 -7.66 6.48
C PHE A 154 4.35 -9.05 5.85
N VAL A 155 3.29 -9.80 6.12
CA VAL A 155 2.95 -11.02 5.41
C VAL A 155 1.60 -10.83 4.74
N GLY A 156 1.53 -11.09 3.44
CA GLY A 156 0.32 -10.92 2.65
C GLY A 156 -0.02 -12.15 1.83
N TYR A 157 -1.30 -12.30 1.58
CA TYR A 157 -1.85 -13.26 0.64
C TYR A 157 -2.85 -12.57 -0.28
N THR A 158 -2.74 -12.85 -1.58
CA THR A 158 -3.74 -12.45 -2.57
C THR A 158 -4.20 -13.69 -3.32
N SER A 159 -5.52 -13.93 -3.33
CA SER A 159 -6.13 -15.06 -4.03
C SER A 159 -5.95 -14.93 -5.55
N PRO A 160 -6.07 -16.03 -6.30
CA PRO A 160 -6.32 -15.95 -7.74
C PRO A 160 -7.61 -15.16 -7.99
N LYS A 161 -7.78 -14.67 -9.20
CA LYS A 161 -9.04 -14.07 -9.61
C LYS A 161 -10.09 -15.16 -9.87
N PHE A 162 -11.07 -15.24 -9.01
CA PHE A 162 -12.24 -16.10 -9.24
C PHE A 162 -13.05 -15.58 -10.42
N GLN A 163 -13.39 -16.46 -11.37
CA GLN A 163 -14.02 -16.11 -12.66
C GLN A 163 -13.32 -14.97 -13.40
N GLY A 164 -12.00 -14.81 -13.22
CA GLY A 164 -11.22 -13.77 -13.85
C GLY A 164 -11.36 -12.37 -13.28
N VAL A 165 -12.31 -12.11 -12.36
CA VAL A 165 -12.66 -10.75 -11.91
C VAL A 165 -12.57 -10.52 -10.41
N LEU A 166 -12.90 -11.49 -9.56
CA LEU A 166 -12.98 -11.32 -8.10
C LEU A 166 -11.74 -11.86 -7.39
N SER A 167 -11.13 -11.08 -6.52
CA SER A 167 -10.01 -11.52 -5.68
C SER A 167 -10.12 -11.00 -4.26
N VAL A 168 -9.47 -11.70 -3.33
CA VAL A 168 -9.36 -11.34 -1.92
C VAL A 168 -7.89 -11.10 -1.60
N THR A 169 -7.61 -10.06 -0.80
CA THR A 169 -6.29 -9.82 -0.24
C THR A 169 -6.39 -9.76 1.27
N VAL A 170 -5.48 -10.45 1.94
CA VAL A 170 -5.33 -10.48 3.40
C VAL A 170 -3.90 -10.12 3.74
N ASN A 171 -3.73 -9.19 4.66
CA ASN A 171 -2.42 -8.76 5.11
C ASN A 171 -2.38 -8.79 6.64
N LYS A 172 -1.27 -9.25 7.17
CA LYS A 172 -0.98 -9.22 8.60
C LYS A 172 0.42 -8.70 8.84
N MET A 173 0.59 -7.89 9.85
CA MET A 173 1.87 -7.37 10.27
C MET A 173 1.93 -7.21 11.77
N LYS A 174 3.13 -7.35 12.31
CA LYS A 174 3.35 -7.25 13.73
C LYS A 174 3.15 -5.82 14.22
N ASN A 175 2.41 -5.66 15.32
CA ASN A 175 2.29 -4.38 15.99
C ASN A 175 3.63 -4.01 16.65
N PRO A 176 4.34 -2.96 16.20
CA PRO A 176 5.66 -2.61 16.74
C PRO A 176 5.61 -2.12 18.20
N ALA A 177 4.47 -1.61 18.64
CA ALA A 177 4.28 -1.15 20.02
C ALA A 177 4.14 -2.29 21.02
N LYS A 178 3.95 -3.54 20.55
CA LYS A 178 3.73 -4.75 21.39
C LYS A 178 2.58 -4.62 22.40
N THR A 179 1.71 -3.65 22.18
CA THR A 179 0.51 -3.39 22.98
C THR A 179 -0.70 -3.59 22.08
N GLY A 180 -1.54 -4.57 22.39
CA GLY A 180 -2.69 -4.94 21.58
C GLY A 180 -2.39 -6.02 20.53
N ASP A 181 -3.34 -6.23 19.64
CA ASP A 181 -3.28 -7.21 18.57
C ASP A 181 -2.37 -6.77 17.42
N ASP A 182 -1.97 -7.73 16.59
CA ASP A 182 -1.26 -7.44 15.36
C ASP A 182 -2.17 -6.71 14.36
N TYR A 183 -1.60 -5.81 13.58
CA TYR A 183 -2.31 -5.08 12.54
C TYR A 183 -2.79 -6.02 11.44
N ALA A 184 -3.99 -5.81 10.94
CA ALA A 184 -4.55 -6.58 9.85
C ALA A 184 -5.22 -5.67 8.82
N SER A 185 -5.16 -6.07 7.55
CA SER A 185 -5.81 -5.37 6.44
C SER A 185 -6.39 -6.39 5.47
N TYR A 186 -7.62 -6.16 5.05
CA TYR A 186 -8.39 -7.06 4.20
C TYR A 186 -8.99 -6.29 3.03
N SER A 187 -9.11 -6.92 1.86
CA SER A 187 -9.93 -6.38 0.79
C SER A 187 -10.55 -7.46 -0.08
N ILE A 188 -11.73 -7.15 -0.60
CA ILE A 188 -12.36 -7.86 -1.71
C ILE A 188 -12.36 -6.91 -2.89
N ASN A 189 -11.82 -7.37 -4.03
CA ASN A 189 -11.62 -6.55 -5.21
C ASN A 189 -12.32 -7.19 -6.41
N TYR A 190 -13.15 -6.43 -7.07
CA TYR A 190 -13.76 -6.76 -8.36
C TYR A 190 -13.09 -5.95 -9.46
N SER A 191 -12.62 -6.62 -10.53
CA SER A 191 -11.91 -6.00 -11.66
C SER A 191 -12.55 -6.46 -12.97
N GLY A 192 -13.74 -5.95 -13.27
CA GLY A 192 -14.42 -6.17 -14.55
C GLY A 192 -14.06 -5.11 -15.58
N ASP A 193 -14.48 -5.32 -16.84
CA ASP A 193 -14.23 -4.39 -17.94
C ASP A 193 -15.04 -3.10 -17.83
N SER A 194 -16.30 -3.21 -17.35
CA SER A 194 -17.21 -2.07 -17.23
C SER A 194 -16.97 -1.23 -15.99
N PHE A 195 -16.48 -1.83 -14.91
CA PHE A 195 -16.13 -1.13 -13.67
C PHE A 195 -15.18 -1.96 -12.82
N GLN A 196 -14.54 -1.29 -11.87
CA GLN A 196 -13.77 -1.91 -10.80
C GLN A 196 -14.36 -1.44 -9.47
N ALA A 197 -14.43 -2.33 -8.49
CA ALA A 197 -14.91 -2.01 -7.15
C ALA A 197 -14.04 -2.69 -6.10
N ALA A 198 -13.95 -2.08 -4.94
CA ALA A 198 -13.25 -2.66 -3.80
C ALA A 198 -13.97 -2.32 -2.50
N LEU A 199 -13.98 -3.29 -1.58
CA LEU A 199 -14.31 -3.10 -0.18
C LEU A 199 -13.09 -3.52 0.64
N ALA A 200 -12.64 -2.67 1.55
CA ALA A 200 -11.45 -2.93 2.35
C ALA A 200 -11.61 -2.49 3.79
N ILE A 201 -10.92 -3.18 4.69
CA ILE A 201 -10.95 -2.94 6.12
C ILE A 201 -9.52 -2.99 6.63
N ASP A 202 -9.11 -1.98 7.39
CA ASP A 202 -7.94 -2.00 8.27
C ASP A 202 -8.42 -2.18 9.71
N ASN A 203 -7.76 -3.08 10.45
CA ASN A 203 -8.02 -3.35 11.86
C ASN A 203 -6.80 -2.96 12.67
N GLU A 204 -7.00 -2.08 13.66
CA GLU A 204 -5.97 -1.53 14.58
C GLU A 204 -4.77 -0.84 13.90
N MET A 205 -4.88 -0.57 12.60
CA MET A 205 -3.79 -0.10 11.78
C MET A 205 -3.30 1.29 12.22
N LYS A 206 -2.14 1.33 12.88
CA LYS A 206 -1.57 2.58 13.43
C LYS A 206 -2.53 3.37 14.32
N GLY A 207 -3.37 2.65 15.09
CA GLY A 207 -4.33 3.26 16.00
C GLY A 207 -5.67 3.63 15.38
N TYR A 208 -5.97 3.11 14.18
CA TYR A 208 -7.24 3.33 13.48
C TYR A 208 -7.85 2.02 13.00
N ASP A 209 -9.17 1.91 13.17
CA ASP A 209 -10.01 1.01 12.38
C ASP A 209 -10.57 1.80 11.20
N SER A 210 -10.52 1.21 10.00
CA SER A 210 -10.98 1.91 8.80
C SER A 210 -11.73 0.97 7.87
N THR A 211 -12.83 1.44 7.29
CA THR A 211 -13.57 0.74 6.25
C THR A 211 -13.67 1.65 5.03
N ARG A 212 -13.28 1.14 3.86
CA ARG A 212 -13.27 1.87 2.58
C ARG A 212 -14.06 1.12 1.53
N MET A 213 -14.89 1.84 0.81
CA MET A 213 -15.54 1.42 -0.43
C MET A 213 -15.02 2.26 -1.57
N SER A 214 -14.66 1.64 -2.68
CA SER A 214 -14.14 2.31 -3.87
C SER A 214 -14.82 1.78 -5.11
N LEU A 215 -15.07 2.68 -6.07
CA LEU A 215 -15.66 2.37 -7.37
C LEU A 215 -14.94 3.19 -8.44
N LEU A 216 -14.51 2.54 -9.52
CA LEU A 216 -13.92 3.18 -10.69
C LEU A 216 -14.64 2.70 -11.94
N ILE A 217 -15.19 3.63 -12.72
CA ILE A 217 -15.95 3.37 -13.93
C ILE A 217 -15.20 3.97 -15.12
N PRO A 218 -14.54 3.16 -15.96
CA PRO A 218 -13.96 3.61 -17.21
C PRO A 218 -15.07 3.74 -18.29
N PHE A 219 -15.05 4.80 -19.06
CA PHE A 219 -15.94 4.99 -20.21
C PHE A 219 -15.35 5.99 -21.18
N ASN A 220 -15.37 5.68 -22.46
CA ASN A 220 -15.05 6.62 -23.56
C ASN A 220 -13.78 7.48 -23.33
N ARG A 221 -12.60 6.87 -23.06
CA ARG A 221 -11.36 7.57 -22.71
C ARG A 221 -11.48 8.45 -21.45
N SER A 222 -12.48 8.17 -20.62
CA SER A 222 -12.72 8.86 -19.35
C SER A 222 -12.77 7.86 -18.21
N LYS A 223 -12.60 8.34 -16.99
CA LYS A 223 -12.74 7.55 -15.77
C LYS A 223 -13.48 8.38 -14.73
N LEU A 224 -14.48 7.79 -14.10
CA LEU A 224 -15.20 8.36 -12.97
C LEU A 224 -14.88 7.50 -11.74
N GLY A 225 -14.44 8.12 -10.67
CA GLY A 225 -14.02 7.43 -9.45
C GLY A 225 -14.78 7.92 -8.23
N PHE A 226 -15.02 7.00 -7.28
CA PHE A 226 -15.67 7.26 -5.99
C PHE A 226 -14.95 6.51 -4.89
N ILE A 227 -14.69 7.18 -3.77
CA ILE A 227 -14.30 6.60 -2.51
C ILE A 227 -15.22 7.13 -1.42
N PHE A 228 -15.67 6.22 -0.57
CA PHE A 228 -16.25 6.51 0.73
C PHE A 228 -15.47 5.76 1.79
N GLN A 229 -15.15 6.43 2.89
CA GLN A 229 -14.39 5.84 3.99
C GLN A 229 -14.92 6.31 5.34
N GLN A 230 -15.02 5.38 6.26
CA GLN A 230 -15.17 5.61 7.69
C GLN A 230 -13.90 5.16 8.39
N SER A 231 -13.39 5.96 9.32
CA SER A 231 -12.26 5.60 10.18
C SER A 231 -12.59 5.97 11.62
N GLN A 232 -12.18 5.13 12.56
CA GLN A 232 -12.30 5.39 14.00
C GLN A 232 -10.90 5.40 14.62
N GLU A 233 -10.59 6.44 15.37
CA GLU A 233 -9.38 6.51 16.17
C GLU A 233 -9.58 5.73 17.46
N LEU A 234 -8.77 4.70 17.71
CA LEU A 234 -8.96 3.79 18.85
C LEU A 234 -8.72 4.44 20.20
N SER A 235 -7.82 5.44 20.26
CA SER A 235 -7.46 6.13 21.52
C SER A 235 -8.55 7.07 22.01
N SER A 236 -9.29 7.72 21.10
CA SER A 236 -10.29 8.74 21.40
C SER A 236 -11.73 8.32 21.09
N GLY A 237 -11.90 7.24 20.31
CA GLY A 237 -13.21 6.84 19.78
C GLY A 237 -13.77 7.78 18.71
N ILE A 238 -13.02 8.80 18.30
CA ILE A 238 -13.49 9.79 17.31
C ILE A 238 -13.65 9.11 15.94
N GLU A 239 -14.82 9.26 15.35
CA GLU A 239 -15.11 8.80 14.01
C GLU A 239 -14.85 9.91 12.98
N LYS A 240 -14.26 9.52 11.86
CA LYS A 240 -14.01 10.37 10.71
C LYS A 240 -14.58 9.73 9.45
N TYR A 241 -15.39 10.50 8.76
CA TYR A 241 -15.98 10.12 7.47
C TYR A 241 -15.31 10.92 6.36
N GLY A 242 -15.07 10.30 5.22
CA GLY A 242 -14.52 11.00 4.09
C GLY A 242 -14.96 10.43 2.76
N GLN A 243 -14.93 11.28 1.75
CA GLN A 243 -15.33 10.92 0.40
C GLN A 243 -14.43 11.60 -0.63
N ILE A 244 -14.23 10.91 -1.74
CA ILE A 244 -13.54 11.43 -2.91
C ILE A 244 -14.40 11.12 -4.13
N ILE A 245 -14.58 12.12 -4.98
CA ILE A 245 -15.17 11.99 -6.31
C ILE A 245 -14.14 12.51 -7.30
N SER A 246 -13.83 11.72 -8.31
CA SER A 246 -12.82 12.08 -9.29
C SER A 246 -13.29 11.82 -10.72
N PHE A 247 -12.82 12.64 -11.64
CA PHE A 247 -13.07 12.52 -13.07
C PHE A 247 -11.77 12.78 -13.83
N ALA A 248 -11.40 11.87 -14.72
CA ALA A 248 -10.28 12.03 -15.64
C ALA A 248 -10.75 11.80 -17.06
N LYS A 249 -10.31 12.64 -18.01
CA LYS A 249 -10.59 12.51 -19.42
C LYS A 249 -9.34 12.73 -20.25
N GLU A 250 -9.00 11.77 -21.06
CA GLU A 250 -7.97 11.91 -22.09
C GLU A 250 -8.53 12.75 -23.24
N VAL A 251 -7.98 13.95 -23.44
CA VAL A 251 -8.40 14.88 -24.48
C VAL A 251 -7.54 14.77 -25.74
N SER A 252 -6.33 14.24 -25.60
CA SER A 252 -5.41 13.90 -26.68
C SER A 252 -4.49 12.78 -26.23
N ASP A 253 -3.60 12.30 -27.10
CA ASP A 253 -2.62 11.26 -26.74
C ASP A 253 -1.60 11.74 -25.70
N GLN A 254 -1.46 13.05 -25.49
CA GLN A 254 -0.54 13.66 -24.52
C GLN A 254 -1.25 14.52 -23.46
N GLY A 255 -2.57 14.63 -23.50
CA GLY A 255 -3.33 15.54 -22.63
C GLY A 255 -4.44 14.83 -21.84
N ILE A 256 -4.44 15.03 -20.52
CA ILE A 256 -5.47 14.51 -19.61
C ILE A 256 -5.99 15.65 -18.75
N ILE A 257 -7.32 15.83 -18.74
CA ILE A 257 -8.00 16.71 -17.78
C ILE A 257 -8.36 15.87 -16.55
N LYS A 258 -8.03 16.38 -15.36
CA LYS A 258 -8.30 15.74 -14.08
C LYS A 258 -9.06 16.69 -13.17
N LEU A 259 -10.12 16.20 -12.55
CA LEU A 259 -10.92 16.91 -11.56
C LEU A 259 -11.09 15.99 -10.35
N GLN A 260 -10.98 16.55 -9.16
CA GLN A 260 -11.20 15.81 -7.91
C GLN A 260 -11.84 16.73 -6.87
N TYR A 261 -12.86 16.20 -6.23
CA TYR A 261 -13.43 16.75 -5.02
C TYR A 261 -13.18 15.77 -3.88
N ALA A 262 -12.68 16.26 -2.76
CA ALA A 262 -12.43 15.46 -1.60
C ALA A 262 -12.86 16.21 -0.35
N SER A 263 -13.51 15.52 0.58
CA SER A 263 -13.94 16.09 1.86
C SER A 263 -13.83 15.06 2.96
N SER A 264 -13.63 15.55 4.20
CA SER A 264 -13.72 14.74 5.40
C SER A 264 -14.40 15.53 6.52
N SER A 265 -15.16 14.83 7.36
CA SER A 265 -15.83 15.37 8.55
C SER A 265 -15.51 14.50 9.75
N MET A 266 -15.44 15.08 10.94
CA MET A 266 -15.30 14.36 12.20
C MET A 266 -16.65 14.36 12.92
N LYS A 267 -17.01 13.21 13.49
CA LYS A 267 -18.13 13.08 14.42
C LYS A 267 -17.54 12.88 15.81
N ILE A 268 -17.79 13.83 16.71
CA ILE A 268 -17.45 13.72 18.11
C ILE A 268 -18.77 13.35 18.80
N ASP A 269 -18.85 12.15 19.36
CA ASP A 269 -20.00 11.78 20.18
C ASP A 269 -19.96 12.60 21.46
N SER A 270 -21.00 13.42 21.65
CA SER A 270 -21.19 14.30 22.80
C SER A 270 -21.79 13.55 23.99
#